data_898edda1b7c0f37d8d7547c2b532577d
#
_entry.id   898edda1b7c0f37d8d7547c2b532577d
#
_cell.length_a   1.000
_cell.length_b   1.000
_cell.length_c   1.000
_cell.angle_alpha   90.00
_cell.angle_beta   90.00
_cell.angle_gamma   90.00
#
_symmetry.space_group_name_H-M   'P 1'
#
loop_
_entity.id
_entity.type
_entity.pdbx_description
1 polymer ?
#
loop_
_entity_poly.entity_id
_entity_poly.type
_entity_poly.pdbx_seq_one_letter_code
_entity_poly.pdbx_strand_id
1 'polypeptide(L)'
;ALIELIVSNNKLTSLDVSANTALTLLNVNNNKLTSLDVSKNTALKFFKCADNQLASLDVSKNTALETLNCYVNQLTILDVSANTALTNLDCNSNQLTSLDVSSNTKLTSLQCHYNQLTNLNMRNGITDELTTFNATKSGTALTCIEVLDPAWATANWTSANGNIDAGVTF
;
A
#
# COMPACT_ATOMS: atom_id res chain seq x y z
N ALA A 1 -5.77 -0.99 28.24
CA ALA A 1 -5.77 -0.35 26.93
C ALA A 1 -6.10 -1.40 25.86
N LEU A 2 -6.86 -1.02 24.83
CA LEU A 2 -7.16 -1.89 23.69
C LEU A 2 -5.93 -1.98 22.80
N ILE A 3 -5.48 -3.20 22.50
CA ILE A 3 -4.28 -3.48 21.69
C ILE A 3 -4.65 -3.87 20.26
N GLU A 4 -5.75 -4.61 20.11
CA GLU A 4 -6.24 -5.10 18.82
C GLU A 4 -7.73 -4.80 18.68
N LEU A 5 -8.13 -4.31 17.51
CA LEU A 5 -9.52 -4.07 17.15
C LEU A 5 -9.81 -4.68 15.78
N ILE A 6 -10.72 -5.65 15.74
CA ILE A 6 -11.18 -6.32 14.51
C ILE A 6 -12.68 -6.11 14.39
N VAL A 7 -13.08 -5.25 13.47
CA VAL A 7 -14.49 -4.92 13.17
C VAL A 7 -14.77 -5.06 11.66
N SER A 8 -14.04 -5.97 11.02
CA SER A 8 -14.24 -6.27 9.60
C SER A 8 -15.62 -6.90 9.31
N ASN A 9 -16.04 -6.85 8.04
CA ASN A 9 -17.30 -7.42 7.55
C ASN A 9 -18.54 -6.85 8.26
N ASN A 10 -18.60 -5.53 8.38
CA ASN A 10 -19.72 -4.81 8.97
C ASN A 10 -20.29 -3.76 8.00
N LYS A 11 -21.11 -2.86 8.50
CA LYS A 11 -21.72 -1.78 7.73
C LYS A 11 -21.34 -0.40 8.30
N LEU A 12 -20.15 -0.31 8.94
CA LEU A 12 -19.71 0.91 9.58
C LEU A 12 -19.49 2.00 8.54
N THR A 13 -20.07 3.16 8.77
CA THR A 13 -19.87 4.37 7.95
C THR A 13 -18.89 5.34 8.59
N SER A 14 -18.63 5.18 9.90
CA SER A 14 -17.63 5.93 10.66
C SER A 14 -17.08 5.07 11.80
N LEU A 15 -15.88 5.38 12.24
CA LEU A 15 -15.25 4.75 13.39
C LEU A 15 -14.29 5.76 14.02
N ASP A 16 -14.41 5.97 15.33
CA ASP A 16 -13.46 6.77 16.10
C ASP A 16 -12.58 5.84 16.95
N VAL A 17 -11.28 5.87 16.67
CA VAL A 17 -10.24 5.12 17.39
C VAL A 17 -9.26 6.03 18.13
N SER A 18 -9.54 7.32 18.21
CA SER A 18 -8.63 8.34 18.74
C SER A 18 -8.24 8.10 20.20
N ALA A 19 -9.13 7.51 21.02
CA ALA A 19 -8.86 7.14 22.40
C ALA A 19 -8.05 5.83 22.55
N ASN A 20 -7.90 5.04 21.47
CA ASN A 20 -7.26 3.72 21.52
C ASN A 20 -5.79 3.80 21.08
N THR A 21 -5.02 4.65 21.73
CA THR A 21 -3.63 4.99 21.33
C THR A 21 -2.65 3.81 21.43
N ALA A 22 -3.01 2.73 22.12
CA ALA A 22 -2.17 1.53 22.24
C ALA A 22 -2.46 0.46 21.17
N LEU A 23 -3.32 0.75 20.17
CA LEU A 23 -3.62 -0.20 19.09
C LEU A 23 -2.35 -0.54 18.31
N THR A 24 -2.08 -1.82 18.18
CA THR A 24 -1.05 -2.38 17.30
C THR A 24 -1.65 -3.05 16.07
N LEU A 25 -2.90 -3.52 16.17
CA LEU A 25 -3.66 -4.09 15.07
C LEU A 25 -5.02 -3.40 14.96
N LEU A 26 -5.34 -2.90 13.78
CA LEU A 26 -6.65 -2.41 13.39
C LEU A 26 -7.10 -3.07 12.11
N ASN A 27 -8.21 -3.80 12.15
CA ASN A 27 -8.83 -4.40 10.96
C ASN A 27 -10.27 -3.91 10.82
N VAL A 28 -10.47 -3.03 9.84
CA VAL A 28 -11.77 -2.45 9.45
C VAL A 28 -12.17 -2.85 8.02
N ASN A 29 -11.59 -3.91 7.49
CA ASN A 29 -11.87 -4.37 6.13
C ASN A 29 -13.38 -4.60 5.93
N ASN A 30 -13.83 -4.39 4.68
CA ASN A 30 -15.19 -4.67 4.26
C ASN A 30 -16.23 -3.95 5.15
N ASN A 31 -16.22 -2.63 5.05
CA ASN A 31 -17.14 -1.71 5.69
C ASN A 31 -17.60 -0.63 4.67
N LYS A 32 -18.13 0.48 5.14
CA LYS A 32 -18.57 1.61 4.31
C LYS A 32 -17.91 2.93 4.73
N LEU A 33 -16.69 2.84 5.26
CA LEU A 33 -15.97 4.02 5.74
C LEU A 33 -15.59 4.91 4.57
N THR A 34 -15.90 6.19 4.66
CA THR A 34 -15.47 7.23 3.70
C THR A 34 -14.25 7.99 4.18
N SER A 35 -13.97 7.94 5.48
CA SER A 35 -12.78 8.50 6.12
C SER A 35 -12.43 7.70 7.37
N LEU A 36 -11.16 7.73 7.77
CA LEU A 36 -10.69 7.13 9.02
C LEU A 36 -9.42 7.87 9.48
N ASP A 37 -9.47 8.43 10.69
CA ASP A 37 -8.31 9.07 11.30
C ASP A 37 -7.60 8.08 12.24
N VAL A 38 -6.35 7.76 11.91
CA VAL A 38 -5.47 6.89 12.70
C VAL A 38 -4.26 7.64 13.27
N SER A 39 -4.27 8.98 13.22
CA SER A 39 -3.14 9.82 13.63
C SER A 39 -2.74 9.67 15.10
N LYS A 40 -3.68 9.22 15.97
CA LYS A 40 -3.41 8.96 17.39
C LYS A 40 -2.94 7.54 17.67
N ASN A 41 -3.05 6.63 16.72
CA ASN A 41 -2.72 5.22 16.85
C ASN A 41 -1.28 4.95 16.40
N THR A 42 -0.33 5.66 16.97
CA THR A 42 1.09 5.66 16.53
C THR A 42 1.81 4.33 16.76
N ALA A 43 1.22 3.42 17.55
CA ALA A 43 1.74 2.07 17.79
C ALA A 43 1.27 1.04 16.74
N LEU A 44 0.45 1.44 15.75
CA LEU A 44 -0.05 0.52 14.73
C LEU A 44 1.08 -0.12 13.95
N LYS A 45 1.04 -1.46 13.90
CA LYS A 45 1.90 -2.33 13.09
C LYS A 45 1.13 -2.97 11.93
N PHE A 46 -0.11 -3.38 12.18
CA PHE A 46 -0.97 -4.06 11.23
C PHE A 46 -2.23 -3.23 11.02
N PHE A 47 -2.31 -2.56 9.87
CA PHE A 47 -3.47 -1.77 9.51
C PHE A 47 -4.13 -2.34 8.24
N LYS A 48 -5.38 -2.76 8.38
CA LYS A 48 -6.21 -3.34 7.31
C LYS A 48 -7.50 -2.54 7.18
N CYS A 49 -7.61 -1.78 6.10
CA CYS A 49 -8.76 -0.94 5.78
C CYS A 49 -9.29 -1.17 4.34
N ALA A 50 -9.01 -2.35 3.79
CA ALA A 50 -9.44 -2.74 2.47
C ALA A 50 -10.97 -2.83 2.34
N ASP A 51 -11.49 -2.81 1.10
CA ASP A 51 -12.93 -2.88 0.81
C ASP A 51 -13.72 -1.83 1.61
N ASN A 52 -13.41 -0.56 1.38
CA ASN A 52 -14.09 0.60 1.94
C ASN A 52 -14.31 1.65 0.84
N GLN A 53 -14.61 2.89 1.22
CA GLN A 53 -14.87 4.01 0.30
C GLN A 53 -13.93 5.19 0.61
N LEU A 54 -12.72 4.90 1.09
CA LEU A 54 -11.76 5.92 1.50
C LEU A 54 -11.23 6.67 0.28
N ALA A 55 -11.43 8.00 0.24
CA ALA A 55 -10.89 8.87 -0.80
C ALA A 55 -9.46 9.36 -0.47
N SER A 56 -9.08 9.32 0.80
CA SER A 56 -7.75 9.67 1.29
C SER A 56 -7.39 8.82 2.50
N LEU A 57 -6.10 8.63 2.75
CA LEU A 57 -5.57 7.92 3.90
C LEU A 57 -4.24 8.55 4.31
N ASP A 58 -4.19 9.09 5.52
CA ASP A 58 -2.96 9.63 6.12
C ASP A 58 -2.41 8.62 7.14
N VAL A 59 -1.25 8.06 6.83
CA VAL A 59 -0.50 7.14 7.70
C VAL A 59 0.84 7.71 8.18
N SER A 60 1.07 9.01 7.99
CA SER A 60 2.34 9.68 8.30
C SER A 60 2.73 9.60 9.79
N LYS A 61 1.77 9.41 10.70
CA LYS A 61 2.02 9.23 12.13
C LYS A 61 2.21 7.78 12.56
N ASN A 62 1.92 6.83 11.68
CA ASN A 62 1.96 5.39 11.99
C ASN A 62 3.31 4.80 11.55
N THR A 63 4.40 5.35 12.04
CA THR A 63 5.78 5.01 11.61
C THR A 63 6.20 3.58 11.95
N ALA A 64 5.46 2.91 12.84
CA ALA A 64 5.67 1.51 13.21
C ALA A 64 4.98 0.50 12.27
N LEU A 65 4.27 0.95 11.20
CA LEU A 65 3.56 0.07 10.30
C LEU A 65 4.51 -0.92 9.61
N GLU A 66 4.19 -2.19 9.77
CA GLU A 66 4.82 -3.33 9.11
C GLU A 66 3.95 -3.85 7.95
N THR A 67 2.62 -3.77 8.10
CA THR A 67 1.65 -4.17 7.07
C THR A 67 0.59 -3.10 6.90
N LEU A 68 0.39 -2.67 5.65
CA LEU A 68 -0.71 -1.80 5.23
C LEU A 68 -1.49 -2.47 4.10
N ASN A 69 -2.76 -2.81 4.36
CA ASN A 69 -3.70 -3.29 3.35
C ASN A 69 -4.83 -2.25 3.18
N CYS A 70 -4.77 -1.51 2.09
CA CYS A 70 -5.76 -0.48 1.75
C CYS A 70 -6.37 -0.69 0.34
N TYR A 71 -6.33 -1.93 -0.15
CA TYR A 71 -6.85 -2.28 -1.46
C TYR A 71 -8.38 -2.07 -1.55
N VAL A 72 -8.90 -1.93 -2.77
CA VAL A 72 -10.33 -1.67 -3.06
C VAL A 72 -10.84 -0.49 -2.23
N ASN A 73 -10.35 0.70 -2.59
CA ASN A 73 -10.76 1.99 -2.06
C ASN A 73 -10.81 3.02 -3.22
N GLN A 74 -10.84 4.31 -2.91
CA GLN A 74 -10.91 5.40 -3.89
C GLN A 74 -9.70 6.33 -3.76
N LEU A 75 -8.56 5.81 -3.28
CA LEU A 75 -7.36 6.60 -3.03
C LEU A 75 -6.76 7.11 -4.34
N THR A 76 -6.53 8.41 -4.44
CA THR A 76 -5.85 9.05 -5.58
C THR A 76 -4.38 9.32 -5.29
N ILE A 77 -4.01 9.40 -4.00
CA ILE A 77 -2.66 9.61 -3.49
C ILE A 77 -2.47 8.69 -2.29
N LEU A 78 -1.28 8.12 -2.15
CA LEU A 78 -0.85 7.38 -0.96
C LEU A 78 0.61 7.70 -0.68
N ASP A 79 0.89 8.38 0.42
CA ASP A 79 2.24 8.66 0.89
C ASP A 79 2.60 7.69 2.02
N VAL A 80 3.61 6.85 1.76
CA VAL A 80 4.16 5.87 2.70
C VAL A 80 5.61 6.17 3.08
N SER A 81 6.11 7.36 2.76
CA SER A 81 7.50 7.74 2.99
C SER A 81 7.91 7.70 4.47
N ALA A 82 6.98 7.97 5.39
CA ALA A 82 7.21 7.87 6.84
C ALA A 82 7.19 6.44 7.38
N ASN A 83 6.66 5.48 6.62
CA ASN A 83 6.42 4.11 7.08
C ASN A 83 7.60 3.19 6.71
N THR A 84 8.79 3.54 7.15
CA THR A 84 10.05 2.85 6.79
C THR A 84 10.17 1.42 7.35
N ALA A 85 9.24 1.01 8.21
CA ALA A 85 9.15 -0.36 8.72
C ALA A 85 8.29 -1.29 7.86
N LEU A 86 7.63 -0.77 6.79
CA LEU A 86 6.75 -1.57 5.94
C LEU A 86 7.50 -2.75 5.30
N THR A 87 6.93 -3.93 5.48
CA THR A 87 7.31 -5.17 4.81
C THR A 87 6.27 -5.58 3.77
N ASN A 88 4.99 -5.24 3.99
CA ASN A 88 3.88 -5.59 3.12
C ASN A 88 3.02 -4.37 2.82
N LEU A 89 2.91 -4.01 1.55
CA LEU A 89 2.01 -2.98 1.06
C LEU A 89 1.09 -3.56 -0.01
N ASP A 90 -0.21 -3.52 0.26
CA ASP A 90 -1.25 -3.86 -0.71
C ASP A 90 -2.19 -2.65 -0.86
N CYS A 91 -2.01 -1.93 -1.97
CA CYS A 91 -2.80 -0.76 -2.36
C CYS A 91 -3.48 -0.97 -3.72
N ASN A 92 -3.67 -2.22 -4.14
CA ASN A 92 -4.31 -2.53 -5.42
C ASN A 92 -5.75 -2.00 -5.50
N SER A 93 -6.29 -1.91 -6.71
CA SER A 93 -7.68 -1.50 -6.93
C SER A 93 -8.02 -0.16 -6.26
N ASN A 94 -7.24 0.86 -6.59
CA ASN A 94 -7.42 2.25 -6.21
C ASN A 94 -7.35 3.16 -7.45
N GLN A 95 -7.15 4.46 -7.28
CA GLN A 95 -7.05 5.45 -8.35
C GLN A 95 -5.70 6.18 -8.30
N LEU A 96 -4.66 5.51 -7.79
CA LEU A 96 -3.32 6.10 -7.66
C LEU A 96 -2.73 6.41 -9.02
N THR A 97 -2.21 7.63 -9.20
CA THR A 97 -1.51 8.05 -10.41
C THR A 97 0.01 7.96 -10.29
N SER A 98 0.51 7.94 -9.07
CA SER A 98 1.92 7.71 -8.75
C SER A 98 2.05 6.95 -7.44
N LEU A 99 3.15 6.22 -7.28
CA LEU A 99 3.51 5.59 -6.02
C LEU A 99 5.03 5.66 -5.85
N ASP A 100 5.46 6.18 -4.72
CA ASP A 100 6.87 6.21 -4.32
C ASP A 100 7.07 5.34 -3.09
N VAL A 101 7.86 4.26 -3.25
CA VAL A 101 8.25 3.36 -2.17
C VAL A 101 9.77 3.38 -1.92
N SER A 102 10.47 4.41 -2.39
CA SER A 102 11.92 4.53 -2.26
C SER A 102 12.41 4.56 -0.81
N SER A 103 11.56 5.02 0.13
CA SER A 103 11.87 5.00 1.56
C SER A 103 11.58 3.67 2.26
N ASN A 104 10.86 2.75 1.61
CA ASN A 104 10.40 1.51 2.22
C ASN A 104 11.39 0.37 1.94
N THR A 105 12.57 0.48 2.52
CA THR A 105 13.72 -0.42 2.27
C THR A 105 13.58 -1.82 2.87
N LYS A 106 12.43 -2.14 3.48
CA LYS A 106 12.14 -3.46 4.08
C LYS A 106 10.99 -4.18 3.39
N LEU A 107 10.45 -3.62 2.27
CA LEU A 107 9.37 -4.27 1.56
C LEU A 107 9.78 -5.64 1.04
N THR A 108 8.97 -6.65 1.31
CA THR A 108 9.05 -7.98 0.72
C THR A 108 7.84 -8.30 -0.15
N SER A 109 6.77 -7.51 -0.02
CA SER A 109 5.56 -7.65 -0.82
C SER A 109 4.98 -6.30 -1.21
N LEU A 110 4.81 -6.06 -2.52
CA LEU A 110 4.17 -4.89 -3.08
C LEU A 110 3.11 -5.32 -4.10
N GLN A 111 1.85 -4.96 -3.84
CA GLN A 111 0.74 -5.13 -4.76
C GLN A 111 0.09 -3.77 -5.02
N CYS A 112 0.29 -3.23 -6.23
CA CYS A 112 -0.23 -1.94 -6.66
C CYS A 112 -0.98 -2.01 -8.01
N HIS A 113 -1.38 -3.21 -8.42
CA HIS A 113 -2.13 -3.46 -9.65
C HIS A 113 -3.53 -2.82 -9.61
N TYR A 114 -4.19 -2.71 -10.77
CA TYR A 114 -5.50 -2.06 -10.89
C TYR A 114 -5.50 -0.62 -10.32
N ASN A 115 -4.52 0.18 -10.71
CA ASN A 115 -4.43 1.62 -10.44
C ASN A 115 -4.34 2.39 -11.77
N GLN A 116 -3.96 3.66 -11.73
CA GLN A 116 -3.77 4.53 -12.89
C GLN A 116 -2.33 5.07 -12.92
N LEU A 117 -1.37 4.25 -12.48
CA LEU A 117 0.00 4.69 -12.30
C LEU A 117 0.62 5.16 -13.62
N THR A 118 1.24 6.31 -13.59
CA THR A 118 2.13 6.84 -14.62
C THR A 118 3.58 6.81 -14.16
N ASN A 119 3.80 6.77 -12.85
CA ASN A 119 5.11 6.69 -12.22
C ASN A 119 5.07 5.71 -11.04
N LEU A 120 6.10 4.85 -10.96
CA LEU A 120 6.36 3.96 -9.83
C LEU A 120 7.85 4.03 -9.50
N ASN A 121 8.18 4.63 -8.34
CA ASN A 121 9.55 4.72 -7.86
C ASN A 121 9.84 3.61 -6.84
N MET A 122 10.70 2.67 -7.22
CA MET A 122 11.13 1.53 -6.42
C MET A 122 12.65 1.54 -6.16
N ARG A 123 13.27 2.71 -6.08
CA ARG A 123 14.70 2.85 -5.79
C ARG A 123 15.01 2.66 -4.30
N ASN A 124 14.49 1.59 -3.72
CA ASN A 124 14.59 1.26 -2.30
C ASN A 124 15.66 0.20 -1.97
N GLY A 125 16.37 -0.30 -2.98
CA GLY A 125 17.48 -1.23 -2.80
C GLY A 125 17.07 -2.69 -2.59
N ILE A 126 15.78 -3.04 -2.76
CA ILE A 126 15.24 -4.38 -2.47
C ILE A 126 14.69 -5.09 -3.73
N THR A 127 15.16 -4.71 -4.91
CA THR A 127 14.62 -5.23 -6.18
C THR A 127 14.60 -6.76 -6.21
N ASP A 128 15.65 -7.40 -5.71
CA ASP A 128 15.83 -8.85 -5.67
C ASP A 128 15.26 -9.52 -4.39
N GLU A 129 14.81 -8.74 -3.42
CA GLU A 129 14.26 -9.24 -2.15
C GLU A 129 12.73 -9.34 -2.16
N LEU A 130 12.06 -8.73 -3.15
CA LEU A 130 10.61 -8.81 -3.28
C LEU A 130 10.15 -10.22 -3.62
N THR A 131 9.46 -10.85 -2.68
CA THR A 131 8.84 -12.18 -2.88
C THR A 131 7.51 -12.08 -3.64
N THR A 132 6.85 -10.94 -3.55
CA THR A 132 5.59 -10.65 -4.26
C THR A 132 5.65 -9.26 -4.85
N PHE A 133 5.54 -9.18 -6.18
CA PHE A 133 5.44 -7.91 -6.89
C PHE A 133 4.39 -7.98 -7.99
N ASN A 134 3.44 -7.04 -7.97
CA ASN A 134 2.44 -6.90 -9.02
C ASN A 134 2.08 -5.43 -9.23
N ALA A 135 2.44 -4.91 -10.40
CA ALA A 135 2.11 -3.56 -10.87
C ALA A 135 1.31 -3.59 -12.18
N THR A 136 0.63 -4.70 -12.46
CA THR A 136 -0.18 -4.86 -13.68
C THR A 136 -1.47 -4.03 -13.64
N LYS A 137 -2.13 -3.89 -14.80
CA LYS A 137 -3.43 -3.22 -14.89
C LYS A 137 -3.39 -1.76 -14.42
N SER A 138 -2.23 -1.11 -14.59
CA SER A 138 -2.09 0.33 -14.39
C SER A 138 -2.49 1.14 -15.65
N GLY A 139 -3.13 0.47 -16.60
CA GLY A 139 -3.46 1.03 -17.90
C GLY A 139 -2.22 1.15 -18.80
N THR A 140 -2.35 1.90 -19.89
CA THR A 140 -1.24 2.11 -20.84
C THR A 140 -0.31 3.25 -20.43
N ALA A 141 -0.52 3.85 -19.24
CA ALA A 141 0.20 5.04 -18.83
C ALA A 141 1.53 4.74 -18.10
N LEU A 142 1.64 3.57 -17.43
CA LEU A 142 2.89 3.15 -16.82
C LEU A 142 3.80 2.55 -17.89
N THR A 143 4.81 3.31 -18.27
CA THR A 143 5.78 2.89 -19.30
C THR A 143 7.14 2.54 -18.72
N CYS A 144 7.45 3.05 -17.51
CA CYS A 144 8.73 2.82 -16.86
C CYS A 144 8.53 2.72 -15.32
N ILE A 145 9.28 1.80 -14.71
CA ILE A 145 9.40 1.66 -13.25
C ILE A 145 10.83 2.03 -12.87
N GLU A 146 10.99 2.96 -11.95
CA GLU A 146 12.31 3.38 -11.48
C GLU A 146 12.86 2.39 -10.45
N VAL A 147 13.98 1.76 -10.75
CA VAL A 147 14.67 0.78 -9.88
C VAL A 147 16.16 1.09 -9.79
N LEU A 148 16.86 0.48 -8.82
CA LEU A 148 18.33 0.60 -8.70
C LEU A 148 19.06 -0.41 -9.59
N ASP A 149 18.47 -1.57 -9.86
CA ASP A 149 19.02 -2.60 -10.74
C ASP A 149 18.06 -2.92 -11.91
N PRO A 150 18.12 -2.13 -13.00
CA PRO A 150 17.28 -2.38 -14.18
C PRO A 150 17.57 -3.71 -14.88
N ALA A 151 18.82 -4.19 -14.81
CA ALA A 151 19.18 -5.45 -15.46
C ALA A 151 18.52 -6.64 -14.77
N TRP A 152 18.57 -6.67 -13.46
CA TRP A 152 17.89 -7.71 -12.69
C TRP A 152 16.36 -7.62 -12.85
N ALA A 153 15.79 -6.42 -12.76
CA ALA A 153 14.35 -6.21 -12.91
C ALA A 153 13.84 -6.67 -14.29
N THR A 154 14.56 -6.33 -15.37
CA THR A 154 14.22 -6.76 -16.74
C THR A 154 14.23 -8.29 -16.88
N ALA A 155 15.12 -8.97 -16.18
CA ALA A 155 15.23 -10.43 -16.24
C ALA A 155 14.15 -11.15 -15.41
N ASN A 156 13.67 -10.54 -14.33
CA ASN A 156 12.85 -11.22 -13.33
C ASN A 156 11.40 -10.71 -13.27
N TRP A 157 11.16 -9.44 -13.50
CA TRP A 157 9.82 -8.87 -13.52
C TRP A 157 9.31 -8.71 -14.95
N THR A 158 8.49 -9.64 -15.37
CA THR A 158 8.04 -9.73 -16.76
C THR A 158 6.52 -9.76 -16.85
N SER A 159 5.99 -9.41 -18.02
CA SER A 159 4.55 -9.57 -18.28
C SER A 159 4.13 -11.03 -18.32
N ALA A 160 5.02 -11.94 -18.71
CA ALA A 160 4.77 -13.38 -18.69
C ALA A 160 4.63 -13.93 -17.26
N ASN A 161 5.36 -13.35 -16.29
CA ASN A 161 5.27 -13.70 -14.88
C ASN A 161 4.12 -12.97 -14.15
N GLY A 162 3.43 -12.04 -14.83
CA GLY A 162 2.33 -11.27 -14.25
C GLY A 162 2.77 -10.19 -13.27
N ASN A 163 4.02 -9.73 -13.34
CA ASN A 163 4.54 -8.67 -12.47
C ASN A 163 4.20 -7.28 -13.01
N ILE A 164 4.27 -7.09 -14.32
CA ILE A 164 4.11 -5.82 -15.03
C ILE A 164 3.26 -6.01 -16.28
N ASP A 165 2.72 -4.93 -16.82
CA ASP A 165 2.07 -4.93 -18.12
C ASP A 165 3.10 -5.02 -19.27
N ALA A 166 2.66 -5.48 -20.44
CA ALA A 166 3.53 -5.54 -21.62
C ALA A 166 3.94 -4.12 -22.05
N GLY A 167 5.23 -3.94 -22.36
CA GLY A 167 5.80 -2.66 -22.79
C GLY A 167 6.33 -1.79 -21.65
N VAL A 168 6.16 -2.19 -20.40
CA VAL A 168 6.81 -1.52 -19.25
C VAL A 168 8.30 -1.85 -19.26
N THR A 169 9.13 -0.83 -18.99
CA THR A 169 10.61 -0.91 -18.92
C THR A 169 11.11 -0.49 -17.54
N PHE A 170 12.42 -0.60 -17.30
CA PHE A 170 13.09 -0.22 -16.06
C PHE A 170 14.27 0.72 -16.33
#